data_fe330793fa1e15959edff7106ee8f135
#
_entry.id   fe330793fa1e15959edff7106ee8f135
#
_cell.length_a   1.000
_cell.length_b   1.000
_cell.length_c   1.000
_cell.angle_alpha   90.00
_cell.angle_beta   90.00
_cell.angle_gamma   90.00
#
_symmetry.space_group_name_H-M   'P 1'
#
loop_
_entity.id
_entity.type
_entity.pdbx_description
1 polymer ?
#
loop_
_entity_poly.entity_id
_entity_poly.type
_entity_poly.pdbx_seq_one_letter_code
_entity_poly.pdbx_strand_id
1 'polypeptide(L)'
;MLRRARAFAALLFSSGFGFSLIPTRVYAQSQPPGTAASSSATNAFAEGAAALQRGDLDAARAAFQNAVLLNPLDVQSRNALGTVLLAQNDLPGAIAQFQEALRINPDFLKARINLCNTLLRTNDLEGAVREGHASVQSAPNDPDAHLALARALGAASNMPEAVQSLRRAVELAPQRADLHDALGTLLVRQNDLSSATAEFREALRLNPQLASAHLHLGVLQFEQRQLDQAEASLTQASQFDPANFLALSYLGRTFREEDKLPEAISAFQSALKLRPAQPDLLTLLGQTLQRAGNPVEAAATFRELLRLDPLNPDAQNNLGLALLQAGDGEGSIAAFQAALNIRPGDSGYAGNLGAAYLQKADFVAAADEFRRALQLDPKNQSLRYNLGLALKLQDKLPEAVTELKAAEALNPSQPDAPYTLGVTLWQMGDANAAIAELQNAIRAKPDYAEAYYMLGTVLKQKSRFQEAAQALREAIRLQPGFAGAHTTLAAVLRQLGDNDGAAAEAKLGVTLAKQTTDLQAALFATNSGRRLRGLGDLDGAVAQFRAAIRAVPDYAPAHLELAIALRQLGKKEDAAAEFQKASSLDPKLVAP
;
A
#
# COMPACT_ATOMS: atom_id res chain seq x y z
N MET A 1 -3.05 0.62 20.70
CA MET A 1 -3.59 -0.78 20.66
C MET A 1 -5.12 -0.84 20.76
N LEU A 2 -5.77 -0.32 21.78
CA LEU A 2 -7.24 -0.39 21.94
C LEU A 2 -8.09 0.22 20.79
N ARG A 3 -7.65 1.32 20.16
CA ARG A 3 -8.34 1.90 18.99
C ARG A 3 -8.22 1.04 17.73
N ARG A 4 -7.10 0.33 17.55
CA ARG A 4 -6.87 -0.58 16.41
C ARG A 4 -7.68 -1.87 16.55
N ALA A 5 -7.75 -2.45 17.74
CA ALA A 5 -8.57 -3.63 18.00
C ALA A 5 -10.08 -3.37 17.79
N ARG A 6 -10.55 -2.15 18.10
CA ARG A 6 -11.95 -1.74 17.83
C ARG A 6 -12.24 -1.53 16.33
N ALA A 7 -11.29 -0.98 15.58
CA ALA A 7 -11.40 -0.86 14.11
C ALA A 7 -11.38 -2.24 13.44
N PHE A 8 -10.54 -3.15 13.92
CA PHE A 8 -10.47 -4.54 13.50
C PHE A 8 -11.79 -5.28 13.71
N ALA A 9 -12.38 -5.15 14.90
CA ALA A 9 -13.67 -5.78 15.22
C ALA A 9 -14.83 -5.24 14.36
N ALA A 10 -14.81 -3.96 14.00
CA ALA A 10 -15.82 -3.36 13.13
C ALA A 10 -15.67 -3.81 11.66
N LEU A 11 -14.43 -3.98 11.17
CA LEU A 11 -14.14 -4.46 9.82
C LEU A 11 -14.56 -5.91 9.60
N LEU A 12 -14.37 -6.79 10.58
CA LEU A 12 -14.80 -8.19 10.49
C LEU A 12 -16.33 -8.35 10.45
N PHE A 13 -17.07 -7.35 10.93
CA PHE A 13 -18.54 -7.35 10.88
C PHE A 13 -19.11 -6.70 9.61
N SER A 14 -18.39 -5.75 9.02
CA SER A 14 -18.76 -5.11 7.74
C SER A 14 -18.43 -5.99 6.52
N SER A 15 -17.45 -6.88 6.66
CA SER A 15 -17.23 -7.97 5.71
C SER A 15 -18.35 -8.98 5.96
N GLY A 16 -19.51 -8.73 5.34
CA GLY A 16 -20.70 -9.54 5.51
C GLY A 16 -20.31 -10.99 5.68
N PHE A 17 -20.73 -11.60 6.78
CA PHE A 17 -20.76 -13.04 6.88
C PHE A 17 -21.28 -13.54 5.53
N GLY A 18 -20.37 -14.00 4.68
CA GLY A 18 -20.74 -14.55 3.39
C GLY A 18 -21.79 -15.59 3.70
N PHE A 19 -23.04 -15.28 3.37
CA PHE A 19 -24.07 -16.29 3.34
C PHE A 19 -23.64 -17.25 2.23
N SER A 20 -22.77 -18.18 2.57
CA SER A 20 -22.70 -19.42 1.83
C SER A 20 -24.13 -19.95 1.87
N LEU A 21 -24.80 -19.87 0.75
CA LEU A 21 -26.02 -20.65 0.51
C LEU A 21 -25.56 -22.10 0.60
N ILE A 22 -25.47 -22.63 1.83
CA ILE A 22 -25.33 -24.07 2.03
C ILE A 22 -26.54 -24.64 1.32
N PRO A 23 -26.36 -25.45 0.27
CA PRO A 23 -27.50 -26.15 -0.31
C PRO A 23 -28.03 -27.05 0.79
N THR A 24 -29.06 -26.59 1.50
CA THR A 24 -29.80 -27.43 2.40
C THR A 24 -30.29 -28.59 1.57
N ARG A 25 -29.70 -29.77 1.79
CA ARG A 25 -30.26 -31.00 1.27
C ARG A 25 -31.72 -31.04 1.68
N VAL A 26 -32.60 -30.78 0.73
CA VAL A 26 -34.04 -30.91 0.90
C VAL A 26 -34.31 -32.40 1.02
N TYR A 27 -34.31 -32.93 2.24
CA TYR A 27 -34.84 -34.25 2.49
C TYR A 27 -36.36 -34.15 2.38
N ALA A 28 -36.92 -34.66 1.29
CA ALA A 28 -38.34 -34.94 1.17
C ALA A 28 -38.68 -36.05 2.19
N GLN A 29 -39.17 -35.66 3.37
CA GLN A 29 -39.86 -36.65 4.19
C GLN A 29 -41.21 -36.92 3.56
N SER A 30 -41.45 -38.18 3.20
CA SER A 30 -42.71 -38.67 2.68
C SER A 30 -43.85 -38.45 3.68
N GLN A 31 -44.75 -37.52 3.35
CA GLN A 31 -46.07 -37.44 4.01
C GLN A 31 -47.04 -38.46 3.40
N PRO A 32 -48.05 -38.92 4.16
CA PRO A 32 -49.06 -39.87 3.65
C PRO A 32 -49.92 -39.21 2.55
N PRO A 33 -50.53 -40.01 1.64
CA PRO A 33 -51.23 -39.50 0.48
C PRO A 33 -52.49 -38.75 0.85
N GLY A 34 -52.45 -37.41 0.70
CA GLY A 34 -53.59 -36.50 0.87
C GLY A 34 -53.91 -35.82 -0.47
N THR A 35 -55.16 -35.65 -0.74
CA THR A 35 -55.88 -34.92 -1.82
C THR A 35 -55.07 -34.29 -2.98
N ALA A 36 -55.64 -34.17 -4.16
CA ALA A 36 -55.03 -33.62 -5.38
C ALA A 36 -54.38 -32.22 -5.21
N ALA A 37 -54.87 -31.39 -4.31
CA ALA A 37 -54.31 -30.10 -3.95
C ALA A 37 -52.95 -30.24 -3.23
N SER A 38 -52.77 -31.29 -2.41
CA SER A 38 -51.51 -31.59 -1.72
C SER A 38 -50.40 -32.03 -2.72
N SER A 39 -50.76 -32.78 -3.74
CA SER A 39 -49.80 -33.17 -4.78
C SER A 39 -49.36 -31.99 -5.65
N SER A 40 -50.24 -31.06 -5.97
CA SER A 40 -49.92 -29.85 -6.74
C SER A 40 -49.03 -28.88 -5.94
N ALA A 41 -49.25 -28.70 -4.64
CA ALA A 41 -48.39 -27.91 -3.78
C ALA A 41 -46.99 -28.52 -3.65
N THR A 42 -46.88 -29.84 -3.50
CA THR A 42 -45.60 -30.58 -3.47
C THR A 42 -44.82 -30.42 -4.76
N ASN A 43 -45.52 -30.50 -5.92
CA ASN A 43 -44.88 -30.27 -7.22
C ASN A 43 -44.37 -28.84 -7.38
N ALA A 44 -45.16 -27.82 -7.00
CA ALA A 44 -44.73 -26.44 -7.04
C ALA A 44 -43.54 -26.18 -6.09
N PHE A 45 -43.49 -26.80 -4.92
CA PHE A 45 -42.34 -26.76 -4.03
C PHE A 45 -41.09 -27.39 -4.66
N ALA A 46 -41.23 -28.56 -5.31
CA ALA A 46 -40.12 -29.23 -5.99
C ALA A 46 -39.58 -28.41 -7.17
N GLU A 47 -40.47 -27.77 -7.95
CA GLU A 47 -40.11 -26.84 -9.01
C GLU A 47 -39.30 -25.64 -8.47
N GLY A 48 -39.75 -25.04 -7.34
CA GLY A 48 -39.05 -23.96 -6.67
C GLY A 48 -37.67 -24.38 -6.17
N ALA A 49 -37.55 -25.59 -5.59
CA ALA A 49 -36.27 -26.13 -5.14
C ALA A 49 -35.31 -26.38 -6.31
N ALA A 50 -35.81 -26.92 -7.44
CA ALA A 50 -35.03 -27.10 -8.65
C ALA A 50 -34.58 -25.79 -9.30
N ALA A 51 -35.45 -24.77 -9.31
CA ALA A 51 -35.09 -23.41 -9.78
C ALA A 51 -34.00 -22.79 -8.91
N LEU A 52 -34.11 -22.92 -7.58
CA LEU A 52 -33.10 -22.43 -6.63
C LEU A 52 -31.75 -23.12 -6.84
N GLN A 53 -31.72 -24.43 -7.11
CA GLN A 53 -30.49 -25.16 -7.44
C GLN A 53 -29.82 -24.67 -8.73
N ARG A 54 -30.58 -24.17 -9.70
CA ARG A 54 -30.07 -23.57 -10.94
C ARG A 54 -29.67 -22.11 -10.76
N GLY A 55 -29.90 -21.51 -9.59
CA GLY A 55 -29.66 -20.09 -9.31
C GLY A 55 -30.74 -19.16 -9.89
N ASP A 56 -31.84 -19.67 -10.41
CA ASP A 56 -32.94 -18.90 -10.95
C ASP A 56 -33.89 -18.46 -9.81
N LEU A 57 -33.56 -17.32 -9.21
CA LEU A 57 -34.30 -16.81 -8.05
C LEU A 57 -35.72 -16.36 -8.41
N ASP A 58 -35.97 -15.88 -9.64
CA ASP A 58 -37.30 -15.42 -10.04
C ASP A 58 -38.24 -16.63 -10.27
N ALA A 59 -37.77 -17.65 -10.95
CA ALA A 59 -38.53 -18.90 -11.10
C ALA A 59 -38.76 -19.57 -9.74
N ALA A 60 -37.75 -19.59 -8.85
CA ALA A 60 -37.89 -20.13 -7.50
C ALA A 60 -38.92 -19.35 -6.68
N ARG A 61 -38.92 -18.01 -6.73
CA ARG A 61 -39.94 -17.18 -6.09
C ARG A 61 -41.35 -17.50 -6.57
N ALA A 62 -41.55 -17.53 -7.90
CA ALA A 62 -42.86 -17.81 -8.49
C ALA A 62 -43.36 -19.19 -8.07
N ALA A 63 -42.53 -20.23 -8.13
CA ALA A 63 -42.89 -21.58 -7.74
C ALA A 63 -43.21 -21.71 -6.25
N PHE A 64 -42.39 -21.12 -5.34
CA PHE A 64 -42.70 -21.15 -3.92
C PHE A 64 -43.93 -20.31 -3.57
N GLN A 65 -44.18 -19.16 -4.24
CA GLN A 65 -45.44 -18.42 -4.11
C GLN A 65 -46.64 -19.29 -4.49
N ASN A 66 -46.55 -20.02 -5.59
CA ASN A 66 -47.61 -20.96 -6.01
C ASN A 66 -47.81 -22.08 -4.96
N ALA A 67 -46.72 -22.64 -4.41
CA ALA A 67 -46.80 -23.65 -3.36
C ALA A 67 -47.52 -23.10 -2.11
N VAL A 68 -47.21 -21.87 -1.68
CA VAL A 68 -47.90 -21.20 -0.58
C VAL A 68 -49.36 -20.90 -0.87
N LEU A 69 -49.72 -20.56 -2.12
CA LEU A 69 -51.12 -20.37 -2.53
C LEU A 69 -51.91 -21.67 -2.51
N LEU A 70 -51.31 -22.77 -2.95
CA LEU A 70 -51.94 -24.08 -2.97
C LEU A 70 -52.05 -24.70 -1.57
N ASN A 71 -51.09 -24.46 -0.69
CA ASN A 71 -51.13 -24.85 0.72
C ASN A 71 -50.66 -23.74 1.64
N PRO A 72 -51.57 -22.83 2.07
CA PRO A 72 -51.22 -21.69 2.91
C PRO A 72 -50.70 -22.04 4.31
N LEU A 73 -50.88 -23.26 4.76
CA LEU A 73 -50.42 -23.73 6.09
C LEU A 73 -49.08 -24.47 6.03
N ASP A 74 -48.49 -24.62 4.83
CA ASP A 74 -47.17 -25.23 4.72
C ASP A 74 -46.03 -24.31 5.11
N VAL A 75 -45.49 -24.54 6.30
CA VAL A 75 -44.40 -23.76 6.89
C VAL A 75 -43.08 -23.90 6.09
N GLN A 76 -42.91 -25.03 5.41
CA GLN A 76 -41.70 -25.27 4.60
C GLN A 76 -41.69 -24.38 3.35
N SER A 77 -42.82 -24.31 2.63
CA SER A 77 -42.97 -23.43 1.46
C SER A 77 -42.81 -21.96 1.83
N ARG A 78 -43.38 -21.53 2.97
CA ARG A 78 -43.18 -20.16 3.46
C ARG A 78 -41.74 -19.86 3.82
N ASN A 79 -41.06 -20.77 4.51
CA ASN A 79 -39.67 -20.61 4.85
C ASN A 79 -38.79 -20.57 3.58
N ALA A 80 -39.05 -21.44 2.57
CA ALA A 80 -38.35 -21.44 1.31
C ALA A 80 -38.58 -20.13 0.53
N LEU A 81 -39.82 -19.63 0.47
CA LEU A 81 -40.14 -18.34 -0.13
C LEU A 81 -39.39 -17.21 0.57
N GLY A 82 -39.40 -17.18 1.91
CA GLY A 82 -38.65 -16.21 2.70
C GLY A 82 -37.15 -16.24 2.40
N THR A 83 -36.58 -17.45 2.23
CA THR A 83 -35.15 -17.61 1.87
C THR A 83 -34.84 -17.05 0.48
N VAL A 84 -35.72 -17.26 -0.52
CA VAL A 84 -35.55 -16.68 -1.86
C VAL A 84 -35.69 -15.16 -1.84
N LEU A 85 -36.67 -14.61 -1.12
CA LEU A 85 -36.84 -13.16 -0.94
C LEU A 85 -35.61 -12.53 -0.28
N LEU A 86 -35.04 -13.22 0.72
CA LEU A 86 -33.78 -12.81 1.37
C LEU A 86 -32.60 -12.77 0.36
N ALA A 87 -32.51 -13.75 -0.54
CA ALA A 87 -31.49 -13.79 -1.59
C ALA A 87 -31.69 -12.67 -2.63
N GLN A 88 -32.94 -12.29 -2.91
CA GLN A 88 -33.30 -11.16 -3.77
C GLN A 88 -33.19 -9.80 -3.06
N ASN A 89 -32.72 -9.77 -1.80
CA ASN A 89 -32.65 -8.59 -0.94
C ASN A 89 -34.00 -7.93 -0.60
N ASP A 90 -35.12 -8.66 -0.75
CA ASP A 90 -36.43 -8.26 -0.26
C ASP A 90 -36.56 -8.63 1.22
N LEU A 91 -35.90 -7.84 2.08
CA LEU A 91 -35.86 -8.11 3.52
C LEU A 91 -37.24 -8.04 4.20
N PRO A 92 -38.11 -7.05 3.90
CA PRO A 92 -39.47 -7.01 4.47
C PRO A 92 -40.31 -8.22 4.07
N GLY A 93 -40.26 -8.62 2.78
CA GLY A 93 -40.97 -9.80 2.29
C GLY A 93 -40.49 -11.08 2.97
N ALA A 94 -39.19 -11.24 3.17
CA ALA A 94 -38.59 -12.39 3.85
C ALA A 94 -39.07 -12.46 5.32
N ILE A 95 -38.99 -11.35 6.05
CA ILE A 95 -39.49 -11.26 7.46
C ILE A 95 -40.95 -11.68 7.54
N ALA A 96 -41.81 -11.15 6.66
CA ALA A 96 -43.23 -11.49 6.66
C ALA A 96 -43.46 -13.00 6.45
N GLN A 97 -42.72 -13.64 5.54
CA GLN A 97 -42.89 -15.08 5.32
C GLN A 97 -42.36 -15.93 6.49
N PHE A 98 -41.26 -15.56 7.12
CA PHE A 98 -40.74 -16.25 8.30
C PHE A 98 -41.68 -16.07 9.51
N GLN A 99 -42.20 -14.86 9.74
CA GLN A 99 -43.19 -14.60 10.83
C GLN A 99 -44.46 -15.40 10.61
N GLU A 100 -44.97 -15.48 9.40
CA GLU A 100 -46.15 -16.26 9.09
C GLU A 100 -45.92 -17.77 9.24
N ALA A 101 -44.71 -18.27 8.86
CA ALA A 101 -44.35 -19.65 9.14
C ALA A 101 -44.35 -19.95 10.65
N LEU A 102 -43.84 -19.01 11.46
CA LEU A 102 -43.83 -19.14 12.95
C LEU A 102 -45.20 -18.95 13.58
N ARG A 103 -46.09 -18.18 12.95
CA ARG A 103 -47.50 -18.08 13.40
C ARG A 103 -48.23 -19.42 13.23
N ILE A 104 -47.92 -20.16 12.16
CA ILE A 104 -48.50 -21.47 11.88
C ILE A 104 -47.86 -22.56 12.77
N ASN A 105 -46.56 -22.56 12.86
CA ASN A 105 -45.81 -23.49 13.71
C ASN A 105 -44.76 -22.72 14.51
N PRO A 106 -45.03 -22.35 15.77
CA PRO A 106 -44.11 -21.61 16.64
C PRO A 106 -42.77 -22.33 16.89
N ASP A 107 -42.71 -23.66 16.77
CA ASP A 107 -41.52 -24.46 17.02
C ASP A 107 -40.69 -24.73 15.72
N PHE A 108 -41.04 -24.08 14.61
CA PHE A 108 -40.32 -24.28 13.37
C PHE A 108 -38.97 -23.56 13.38
N LEU A 109 -37.97 -24.22 13.95
CA LEU A 109 -36.64 -23.68 14.24
C LEU A 109 -35.97 -23.00 13.01
N LYS A 110 -36.07 -23.59 11.81
CA LYS A 110 -35.46 -23.04 10.60
C LYS A 110 -35.95 -21.62 10.26
N ALA A 111 -37.28 -21.41 10.36
CA ALA A 111 -37.82 -20.06 10.12
C ALA A 111 -37.39 -19.06 11.19
N ARG A 112 -37.30 -19.53 12.46
CA ARG A 112 -36.87 -18.68 13.57
C ARG A 112 -35.40 -18.23 13.41
N ILE A 113 -34.50 -19.15 13.06
CA ILE A 113 -33.09 -18.83 12.77
C ILE A 113 -33.00 -17.88 11.57
N ASN A 114 -33.76 -18.14 10.49
CA ASN A 114 -33.75 -17.27 9.31
C ASN A 114 -34.34 -15.89 9.64
N LEU A 115 -35.36 -15.79 10.46
CA LEU A 115 -35.89 -14.51 10.95
C LEU A 115 -34.85 -13.76 11.76
N CYS A 116 -34.20 -14.42 12.72
CA CYS A 116 -33.13 -13.84 13.52
C CYS A 116 -32.03 -13.24 12.63
N ASN A 117 -31.52 -14.02 11.67
CA ASN A 117 -30.48 -13.58 10.73
C ASN A 117 -30.97 -12.42 9.82
N THR A 118 -32.26 -12.41 9.43
CA THR A 118 -32.82 -11.33 8.60
C THR A 118 -32.98 -10.04 9.39
N LEU A 119 -33.42 -10.13 10.67
CA LEU A 119 -33.49 -8.98 11.57
C LEU A 119 -32.12 -8.35 11.81
N LEU A 120 -31.05 -9.14 11.89
CA LEU A 120 -29.68 -8.60 11.93
C LEU A 120 -29.35 -7.76 10.68
N ARG A 121 -29.80 -8.19 9.48
CA ARG A 121 -29.58 -7.42 8.24
C ARG A 121 -30.39 -6.12 8.19
N THR A 122 -31.52 -6.06 8.84
CA THR A 122 -32.33 -4.82 8.97
C THR A 122 -31.92 -3.96 10.16
N ASN A 123 -30.88 -4.38 10.91
CA ASN A 123 -30.41 -3.72 12.14
C ASN A 123 -31.47 -3.68 13.26
N ASP A 124 -32.47 -4.58 13.23
CA ASP A 124 -33.36 -4.81 14.38
C ASP A 124 -32.69 -5.76 15.37
N LEU A 125 -31.78 -5.20 16.17
CA LEU A 125 -30.97 -5.99 17.10
C LEU A 125 -31.80 -6.58 18.23
N GLU A 126 -32.80 -5.86 18.73
CA GLU A 126 -33.69 -6.35 19.79
C GLU A 126 -34.54 -7.52 19.29
N GLY A 127 -35.12 -7.39 18.10
CA GLY A 127 -35.87 -8.47 17.47
C GLY A 127 -34.99 -9.70 17.22
N ALA A 128 -33.76 -9.51 16.72
CA ALA A 128 -32.82 -10.60 16.49
C ALA A 128 -32.47 -11.34 17.80
N VAL A 129 -32.21 -10.63 18.90
CA VAL A 129 -31.88 -11.22 20.20
C VAL A 129 -33.12 -11.99 20.76
N ARG A 130 -34.33 -11.44 20.65
CA ARG A 130 -35.54 -12.16 21.04
C ARG A 130 -35.72 -13.48 20.30
N GLU A 131 -35.58 -13.45 18.95
CA GLU A 131 -35.71 -14.66 18.15
C GLU A 131 -34.54 -15.65 18.37
N GLY A 132 -33.35 -15.14 18.65
CA GLY A 132 -32.20 -15.95 19.05
C GLY A 132 -32.45 -16.72 20.35
N HIS A 133 -32.91 -16.04 21.39
CA HIS A 133 -33.28 -16.70 22.66
C HIS A 133 -34.43 -17.70 22.48
N ALA A 134 -35.45 -17.35 21.71
CA ALA A 134 -36.55 -18.25 21.40
C ALA A 134 -36.08 -19.48 20.60
N SER A 135 -35.05 -19.35 19.73
CA SER A 135 -34.44 -20.48 19.03
C SER A 135 -33.82 -21.48 20.01
N VAL A 136 -33.02 -20.98 20.96
CA VAL A 136 -32.38 -21.82 21.98
C VAL A 136 -33.40 -22.44 22.93
N GLN A 137 -34.47 -21.71 23.28
CA GLN A 137 -35.54 -22.24 24.10
C GLN A 137 -36.29 -23.40 23.42
N SER A 138 -36.57 -23.28 22.11
CA SER A 138 -37.23 -24.34 21.32
C SER A 138 -36.34 -25.53 21.07
N ALA A 139 -35.04 -25.31 20.92
CA ALA A 139 -34.06 -26.35 20.58
C ALA A 139 -32.73 -26.17 21.33
N PRO A 140 -32.68 -26.48 22.64
CA PRO A 140 -31.53 -26.20 23.49
C PRO A 140 -30.27 -27.02 23.17
N ASN A 141 -30.40 -28.06 22.36
CA ASN A 141 -29.28 -28.90 21.91
C ASN A 141 -29.00 -28.75 20.40
N ASP A 142 -29.55 -27.73 19.76
CA ASP A 142 -29.26 -27.44 18.36
C ASP A 142 -28.14 -26.40 18.25
N PRO A 143 -27.00 -26.73 17.60
CA PRO A 143 -25.86 -25.80 17.50
C PRO A 143 -26.18 -24.55 16.65
N ASP A 144 -27.09 -24.65 15.68
CA ASP A 144 -27.47 -23.50 14.83
C ASP A 144 -28.35 -22.49 15.60
N ALA A 145 -29.16 -22.97 16.57
CA ALA A 145 -29.89 -22.10 17.47
C ALA A 145 -28.94 -21.26 18.34
N HIS A 146 -27.91 -21.88 18.91
CA HIS A 146 -26.90 -21.19 19.70
C HIS A 146 -26.04 -20.27 18.83
N LEU A 147 -25.71 -20.64 17.60
CA LEU A 147 -24.99 -19.78 16.64
C LEU A 147 -25.82 -18.53 16.30
N ALA A 148 -27.13 -18.69 16.04
CA ALA A 148 -28.01 -17.55 15.75
C ALA A 148 -28.11 -16.58 16.93
N LEU A 149 -28.29 -17.10 18.15
CA LEU A 149 -28.29 -16.30 19.38
C LEU A 149 -26.95 -15.57 19.57
N ALA A 150 -25.82 -16.28 19.40
CA ALA A 150 -24.49 -15.68 19.56
C ALA A 150 -24.24 -14.53 18.56
N ARG A 151 -24.69 -14.68 17.33
CA ARG A 151 -24.63 -13.61 16.30
C ARG A 151 -25.46 -12.40 16.71
N ALA A 152 -26.68 -12.62 17.17
CA ALA A 152 -27.58 -11.56 17.60
C ALA A 152 -27.00 -10.79 18.81
N LEU A 153 -26.56 -11.50 19.85
CA LEU A 153 -25.94 -10.93 21.04
C LEU A 153 -24.63 -10.18 20.69
N GLY A 154 -23.82 -10.77 19.80
CA GLY A 154 -22.59 -10.15 19.30
C GLY A 154 -22.87 -8.83 18.59
N ALA A 155 -23.90 -8.76 17.75
CA ALA A 155 -24.34 -7.52 17.09
C ALA A 155 -24.87 -6.50 18.11
N ALA A 156 -25.63 -6.93 19.10
CA ALA A 156 -26.13 -6.11 20.21
C ALA A 156 -25.03 -5.73 21.24
N SER A 157 -23.76 -6.08 20.97
CA SER A 157 -22.60 -5.80 21.85
C SER A 157 -22.63 -6.50 23.21
N ASN A 158 -23.45 -7.51 23.41
CA ASN A 158 -23.44 -8.38 24.59
C ASN A 158 -22.45 -9.53 24.39
N MET A 159 -21.14 -9.20 24.43
CA MET A 159 -20.05 -10.14 24.13
C MET A 159 -19.97 -11.35 25.09
N PRO A 160 -20.12 -11.20 26.44
CA PRO A 160 -20.00 -12.34 27.34
C PRO A 160 -21.02 -13.44 27.04
N GLU A 161 -22.29 -13.07 26.87
CA GLU A 161 -23.34 -14.03 26.55
C GLU A 161 -23.23 -14.61 25.14
N ALA A 162 -22.77 -13.78 24.16
CA ALA A 162 -22.49 -14.24 22.80
C ALA A 162 -21.44 -15.35 22.78
N VAL A 163 -20.31 -15.14 23.47
CA VAL A 163 -19.25 -16.15 23.58
C VAL A 163 -19.72 -17.39 24.31
N GLN A 164 -20.49 -17.25 25.40
CA GLN A 164 -21.04 -18.40 26.12
C GLN A 164 -21.97 -19.23 25.22
N SER A 165 -22.86 -18.58 24.48
CA SER A 165 -23.77 -19.25 23.55
C SER A 165 -22.99 -19.98 22.45
N LEU A 166 -21.96 -19.34 21.88
CA LEU A 166 -21.20 -19.98 20.81
C LEU A 166 -20.27 -21.10 21.31
N ARG A 167 -19.75 -21.02 22.54
CA ARG A 167 -19.07 -22.15 23.18
C ARG A 167 -20.01 -23.34 23.31
N ARG A 168 -21.27 -23.10 23.67
CA ARG A 168 -22.27 -24.17 23.73
C ARG A 168 -22.53 -24.79 22.35
N ALA A 169 -22.57 -23.98 21.28
CA ALA A 169 -22.68 -24.49 19.91
C ALA A 169 -21.48 -25.40 19.55
N VAL A 170 -20.25 -24.99 19.91
CA VAL A 170 -19.03 -25.80 19.69
C VAL A 170 -19.07 -27.10 20.48
N GLU A 171 -19.49 -27.08 21.75
CA GLU A 171 -19.66 -28.29 22.55
C GLU A 171 -20.65 -29.29 21.93
N LEU A 172 -21.74 -28.80 21.36
CA LEU A 172 -22.77 -29.61 20.71
C LEU A 172 -22.31 -30.19 19.36
N ALA A 173 -21.45 -29.47 18.65
CA ALA A 173 -20.96 -29.88 17.33
C ALA A 173 -19.46 -29.55 17.15
N PRO A 174 -18.56 -30.25 17.87
CA PRO A 174 -17.12 -29.92 17.91
C PRO A 174 -16.36 -30.17 16.60
N GLN A 175 -16.97 -30.83 15.63
CA GLN A 175 -16.38 -31.07 14.30
C GLN A 175 -16.80 -30.02 13.27
N ARG A 176 -17.51 -28.96 13.66
CA ARG A 176 -17.96 -27.89 12.77
C ARG A 176 -16.95 -26.74 12.76
N ALA A 177 -16.14 -26.67 11.70
CA ALA A 177 -15.11 -25.66 11.52
C ALA A 177 -15.67 -24.22 11.54
N ASP A 178 -16.86 -23.99 11.01
CA ASP A 178 -17.53 -22.70 10.99
C ASP A 178 -17.89 -22.15 12.37
N LEU A 179 -18.18 -23.04 13.34
CA LEU A 179 -18.43 -22.63 14.72
C LEU A 179 -17.16 -22.18 15.44
N HIS A 180 -16.05 -22.88 15.23
CA HIS A 180 -14.73 -22.50 15.74
C HIS A 180 -14.29 -21.16 15.16
N ASP A 181 -14.45 -20.94 13.85
CA ASP A 181 -14.13 -19.67 13.19
C ASP A 181 -15.00 -18.51 13.76
N ALA A 182 -16.31 -18.75 13.93
CA ALA A 182 -17.21 -17.77 14.54
C ALA A 182 -16.82 -17.46 16.01
N LEU A 183 -16.45 -18.48 16.79
CA LEU A 183 -16.01 -18.30 18.19
C LEU A 183 -14.71 -17.50 18.24
N GLY A 184 -13.73 -17.82 17.41
CA GLY A 184 -12.50 -17.04 17.27
C GLY A 184 -12.77 -15.56 16.98
N THR A 185 -13.72 -15.27 16.09
CA THR A 185 -14.14 -13.89 15.75
C THR A 185 -14.71 -13.13 16.96
N LEU A 186 -15.56 -13.76 17.78
CA LEU A 186 -16.10 -13.14 18.99
C LEU A 186 -15.00 -12.94 20.05
N LEU A 187 -14.08 -13.89 20.21
CA LEU A 187 -12.95 -13.79 21.14
C LEU A 187 -12.01 -12.65 20.78
N VAL A 188 -11.76 -12.39 19.48
CA VAL A 188 -11.02 -11.18 19.04
C VAL A 188 -11.71 -9.92 19.54
N ARG A 189 -13.05 -9.84 19.46
CA ARG A 189 -13.82 -8.68 19.94
C ARG A 189 -13.79 -8.53 21.45
N GLN A 190 -13.63 -9.63 22.19
CA GLN A 190 -13.35 -9.62 23.63
C GLN A 190 -11.90 -9.29 23.98
N ASN A 191 -11.01 -9.16 22.99
CA ASN A 191 -9.56 -9.00 23.13
C ASN A 191 -8.86 -10.23 23.74
N ASP A 192 -9.48 -11.41 23.66
CA ASP A 192 -8.85 -12.70 23.99
C ASP A 192 -8.20 -13.29 22.74
N LEU A 193 -7.06 -12.68 22.34
CA LEU A 193 -6.37 -13.01 21.09
C LEU A 193 -5.73 -14.41 21.11
N SER A 194 -5.39 -14.91 22.31
CA SER A 194 -4.80 -16.23 22.48
C SER A 194 -5.83 -17.33 22.17
N SER A 195 -7.00 -17.25 22.82
CA SER A 195 -8.08 -18.20 22.56
C SER A 195 -8.60 -18.08 21.13
N ALA A 196 -8.71 -16.87 20.60
CA ALA A 196 -9.10 -16.67 19.19
C ALA A 196 -8.16 -17.39 18.20
N THR A 197 -6.84 -17.27 18.43
CA THR A 197 -5.86 -17.98 17.60
C THR A 197 -6.03 -19.49 17.67
N ALA A 198 -6.30 -20.04 18.87
CA ALA A 198 -6.52 -21.47 19.04
C ALA A 198 -7.78 -21.94 18.28
N GLU A 199 -8.86 -21.18 18.36
CA GLU A 199 -10.11 -21.51 17.68
C GLU A 199 -9.97 -21.42 16.15
N PHE A 200 -9.32 -20.39 15.60
CA PHE A 200 -9.04 -20.33 14.17
C PHE A 200 -8.16 -21.50 13.68
N ARG A 201 -7.15 -21.91 14.46
CA ARG A 201 -6.33 -23.07 14.13
C ARG A 201 -7.15 -24.37 14.17
N GLU A 202 -8.05 -24.51 15.13
CA GLU A 202 -8.94 -25.67 15.18
C GLU A 202 -9.92 -25.68 13.99
N ALA A 203 -10.46 -24.53 13.62
CA ALA A 203 -11.28 -24.41 12.41
C ALA A 203 -10.51 -24.89 11.17
N LEU A 204 -9.26 -24.49 11.03
CA LEU A 204 -8.39 -24.89 9.91
C LEU A 204 -7.92 -26.34 9.99
N ARG A 205 -7.80 -26.92 11.18
CA ARG A 205 -7.54 -28.36 11.35
C ARG A 205 -8.73 -29.20 10.86
N LEU A 206 -9.95 -28.73 11.14
CA LEU A 206 -11.19 -29.39 10.73
C LEU A 206 -11.50 -29.18 9.26
N ASN A 207 -11.30 -27.98 8.75
CA ASN A 207 -11.45 -27.63 7.34
C ASN A 207 -10.27 -26.78 6.85
N PRO A 208 -9.22 -27.39 6.28
CA PRO A 208 -8.04 -26.69 5.79
C PRO A 208 -8.30 -25.71 4.63
N GLN A 209 -9.46 -25.77 3.99
CA GLN A 209 -9.85 -24.90 2.89
C GLN A 209 -10.82 -23.79 3.30
N LEU A 210 -11.06 -23.60 4.59
CA LEU A 210 -11.98 -22.57 5.09
C LEU A 210 -11.35 -21.18 4.93
N ALA A 211 -11.68 -20.51 3.82
CA ALA A 211 -11.13 -19.19 3.47
C ALA A 211 -11.34 -18.14 4.57
N SER A 212 -12.50 -18.15 5.26
CA SER A 212 -12.80 -17.23 6.35
C SER A 212 -11.85 -17.39 7.53
N ALA A 213 -11.55 -18.62 7.94
CA ALA A 213 -10.63 -18.86 9.05
C ALA A 213 -9.19 -18.48 8.70
N HIS A 214 -8.74 -18.72 7.47
CA HIS A 214 -7.45 -18.21 6.97
C HIS A 214 -7.41 -16.68 6.98
N LEU A 215 -8.47 -16.01 6.52
CA LEU A 215 -8.59 -14.56 6.56
C LEU A 215 -8.50 -14.04 8.00
N HIS A 216 -9.35 -14.56 8.90
CA HIS A 216 -9.41 -14.09 10.29
C HIS A 216 -8.09 -14.29 11.03
N LEU A 217 -7.45 -15.47 10.85
CA LEU A 217 -6.15 -15.75 11.42
C LEU A 217 -5.08 -14.84 10.84
N GLY A 218 -5.04 -14.65 9.51
CA GLY A 218 -4.07 -13.80 8.84
C GLY A 218 -4.18 -12.33 9.23
N VAL A 219 -5.40 -11.80 9.36
CA VAL A 219 -5.64 -10.44 9.85
C VAL A 219 -5.19 -10.29 11.30
N LEU A 220 -5.47 -11.28 12.16
CA LEU A 220 -5.00 -11.28 13.55
C LEU A 220 -3.46 -11.28 13.63
N GLN A 221 -2.80 -12.10 12.83
CA GLN A 221 -1.34 -12.17 12.73
C GLN A 221 -0.74 -10.85 12.23
N PHE A 222 -1.35 -10.20 11.22
CA PHE A 222 -0.95 -8.88 10.75
C PHE A 222 -0.99 -7.82 11.85
N GLU A 223 -2.08 -7.76 12.64
CA GLU A 223 -2.20 -6.82 13.77
C GLU A 223 -1.19 -7.10 14.88
N GLN A 224 -0.79 -8.36 15.06
CA GLN A 224 0.26 -8.78 15.97
C GLN A 224 1.68 -8.59 15.42
N ARG A 225 1.83 -8.05 14.21
CA ARG A 225 3.12 -7.88 13.52
C ARG A 225 3.86 -9.19 13.20
N GLN A 226 3.15 -10.30 13.11
CA GLN A 226 3.66 -11.60 12.68
C GLN A 226 3.53 -11.72 11.15
N LEU A 227 4.32 -10.89 10.42
CA LEU A 227 4.09 -10.65 9.00
C LEU A 227 4.24 -11.91 8.15
N ASP A 228 5.28 -12.73 8.34
CA ASP A 228 5.47 -13.99 7.60
C ASP A 228 4.28 -14.96 7.76
N GLN A 229 3.70 -15.03 8.97
CA GLN A 229 2.54 -15.87 9.24
C GLN A 229 1.27 -15.28 8.62
N ALA A 230 1.13 -13.95 8.67
CA ALA A 230 0.01 -13.24 8.05
C ALA A 230 0.02 -13.42 6.53
N GLU A 231 1.19 -13.31 5.88
CA GLU A 231 1.37 -13.59 4.46
C GLU A 231 0.87 -14.99 4.11
N ALA A 232 1.35 -16.01 4.83
CA ALA A 232 0.96 -17.40 4.58
C ALA A 232 -0.55 -17.61 4.71
N SER A 233 -1.15 -17.09 5.80
CA SER A 233 -2.59 -17.24 6.04
C SER A 233 -3.43 -16.48 5.03
N LEU A 234 -3.09 -15.21 4.71
CA LEU A 234 -3.83 -14.37 3.76
C LEU A 234 -3.70 -14.87 2.32
N THR A 235 -2.55 -15.44 1.97
CA THR A 235 -2.35 -16.11 0.67
C THR A 235 -3.30 -17.28 0.54
N GLN A 236 -3.42 -18.15 1.56
CA GLN A 236 -4.39 -19.24 1.54
C GLN A 236 -5.83 -18.72 1.46
N ALA A 237 -6.16 -17.66 2.22
CA ALA A 237 -7.48 -17.05 2.14
C ALA A 237 -7.82 -16.58 0.73
N SER A 238 -6.87 -15.92 0.04
CA SER A 238 -7.07 -15.45 -1.34
C SER A 238 -7.06 -16.56 -2.39
N GLN A 239 -6.39 -17.69 -2.13
CA GLN A 239 -6.43 -18.88 -3.00
C GLN A 239 -7.77 -19.61 -2.92
N PHE A 240 -8.32 -19.77 -1.70
CA PHE A 240 -9.60 -20.47 -1.53
C PHE A 240 -10.81 -19.57 -1.82
N ASP A 241 -10.67 -18.24 -1.69
CA ASP A 241 -11.67 -17.26 -2.09
C ASP A 241 -11.01 -16.08 -2.85
N PRO A 242 -10.78 -16.22 -4.16
CA PRO A 242 -10.15 -15.17 -4.97
C PRO A 242 -10.95 -13.86 -5.08
N ALA A 243 -12.25 -13.91 -4.76
CA ALA A 243 -13.12 -12.75 -4.73
C ALA A 243 -13.16 -12.06 -3.35
N ASN A 244 -12.33 -12.49 -2.42
CA ASN A 244 -12.28 -11.91 -1.09
C ASN A 244 -11.47 -10.61 -1.08
N PHE A 245 -12.19 -9.49 -1.17
CA PHE A 245 -11.61 -8.15 -1.13
C PHE A 245 -10.73 -7.91 0.10
N LEU A 246 -11.14 -8.41 1.29
CA LEU A 246 -10.38 -8.18 2.52
C LEU A 246 -9.08 -8.98 2.55
N ALA A 247 -9.13 -10.24 2.12
CA ALA A 247 -7.92 -11.07 2.03
C ALA A 247 -6.86 -10.39 1.15
N LEU A 248 -7.24 -9.93 -0.05
CA LEU A 248 -6.34 -9.23 -0.96
C LEU A 248 -5.85 -7.89 -0.40
N SER A 249 -6.74 -7.14 0.29
CA SER A 249 -6.37 -5.85 0.89
C SER A 249 -5.37 -6.01 2.01
N TYR A 250 -5.56 -6.99 2.91
CA TYR A 250 -4.61 -7.26 3.99
C TYR A 250 -3.33 -7.93 3.49
N LEU A 251 -3.40 -8.77 2.47
CA LEU A 251 -2.22 -9.34 1.82
C LEU A 251 -1.33 -8.23 1.22
N GLY A 252 -1.93 -7.27 0.52
CA GLY A 252 -1.21 -6.11 0.01
C GLY A 252 -0.59 -5.25 1.12
N ARG A 253 -1.29 -5.06 2.24
CA ARG A 253 -0.73 -4.37 3.41
C ARG A 253 0.44 -5.15 4.03
N THR A 254 0.33 -6.47 4.12
CA THR A 254 1.39 -7.35 4.64
C THR A 254 2.64 -7.23 3.77
N PHE A 255 2.53 -7.42 2.46
CA PHE A 255 3.63 -7.26 1.53
C PHE A 255 4.28 -5.87 1.60
N ARG A 256 3.47 -4.81 1.75
CA ARG A 256 3.99 -3.44 1.90
C ARG A 256 4.81 -3.26 3.19
N GLU A 257 4.40 -3.86 4.31
CA GLU A 257 5.16 -3.81 5.58
C GLU A 257 6.46 -4.63 5.50
N GLU A 258 6.49 -5.67 4.67
CA GLU A 258 7.68 -6.50 4.38
C GLU A 258 8.59 -5.91 3.29
N ASP A 259 8.24 -4.74 2.74
CA ASP A 259 8.93 -4.09 1.61
C ASP A 259 8.89 -4.88 0.29
N LYS A 260 7.97 -5.83 0.16
CA LYS A 260 7.67 -6.59 -1.08
C LYS A 260 6.73 -5.76 -1.95
N LEU A 261 7.27 -4.66 -2.51
CA LEU A 261 6.46 -3.63 -3.16
C LEU A 261 5.73 -4.11 -4.43
N PRO A 262 6.34 -4.91 -5.33
CA PRO A 262 5.64 -5.43 -6.51
C PRO A 262 4.42 -6.29 -6.16
N GLU A 263 4.57 -7.18 -5.17
CA GLU A 263 3.51 -8.06 -4.68
C GLU A 263 2.40 -7.25 -4.02
N ALA A 264 2.75 -6.23 -3.24
CA ALA A 264 1.79 -5.32 -2.62
C ALA A 264 0.95 -4.59 -3.66
N ILE A 265 1.58 -4.05 -4.71
CA ILE A 265 0.90 -3.38 -5.84
C ILE A 265 -0.08 -4.34 -6.50
N SER A 266 0.35 -5.56 -6.84
CA SER A 266 -0.50 -6.59 -7.47
C SER A 266 -1.72 -6.94 -6.62
N ALA A 267 -1.54 -7.12 -5.31
CA ALA A 267 -2.61 -7.44 -4.38
C ALA A 267 -3.62 -6.28 -4.24
N PHE A 268 -3.16 -5.03 -4.11
CA PHE A 268 -4.02 -3.85 -4.07
C PHE A 268 -4.80 -3.66 -5.36
N GLN A 269 -4.16 -3.82 -6.53
CA GLN A 269 -4.83 -3.74 -7.82
C GLN A 269 -5.91 -4.83 -7.97
N SER A 270 -5.63 -6.04 -7.50
CA SER A 270 -6.60 -7.13 -7.50
C SER A 270 -7.80 -6.84 -6.59
N ALA A 271 -7.56 -6.29 -5.40
CA ALA A 271 -8.63 -5.85 -4.51
C ALA A 271 -9.48 -4.72 -5.13
N LEU A 272 -8.85 -3.73 -5.76
CA LEU A 272 -9.54 -2.62 -6.43
C LEU A 272 -10.34 -3.06 -7.67
N LYS A 273 -9.95 -4.13 -8.37
CA LYS A 273 -10.79 -4.74 -9.41
C LYS A 273 -12.11 -5.27 -8.87
N LEU A 274 -12.12 -5.80 -7.65
CA LEU A 274 -13.34 -6.27 -6.99
C LEU A 274 -14.19 -5.11 -6.46
N ARG A 275 -13.56 -4.08 -5.92
CA ARG A 275 -14.21 -2.88 -5.35
C ARG A 275 -13.44 -1.62 -5.74
N PRO A 276 -13.78 -0.96 -6.86
CA PRO A 276 -12.97 0.16 -7.38
C PRO A 276 -12.98 1.42 -6.50
N ALA A 277 -14.13 1.77 -5.91
CA ALA A 277 -14.30 3.01 -5.15
C ALA A 277 -13.89 2.85 -3.68
N GLN A 278 -12.59 2.65 -3.42
CA GLN A 278 -12.02 2.48 -2.08
C GLN A 278 -10.91 3.51 -1.82
N PRO A 279 -11.23 4.71 -1.27
CA PRO A 279 -10.27 5.79 -1.06
C PRO A 279 -9.03 5.37 -0.26
N ASP A 280 -9.22 4.62 0.83
CA ASP A 280 -8.10 4.16 1.66
C ASP A 280 -7.14 3.25 0.88
N LEU A 281 -7.70 2.36 0.05
CA LEU A 281 -6.88 1.42 -0.73
C LEU A 281 -6.17 2.11 -1.90
N LEU A 282 -6.82 3.08 -2.55
CA LEU A 282 -6.18 3.94 -3.56
C LEU A 282 -5.03 4.74 -2.96
N THR A 283 -5.19 5.26 -1.74
CA THR A 283 -4.11 5.94 -1.02
C THR A 283 -2.92 5.00 -0.78
N LEU A 284 -3.17 3.78 -0.29
CA LEU A 284 -2.13 2.78 -0.06
C LEU A 284 -1.43 2.37 -1.37
N LEU A 285 -2.18 2.13 -2.44
CA LEU A 285 -1.62 1.79 -3.75
C LEU A 285 -0.74 2.91 -4.29
N GLY A 286 -1.24 4.16 -4.28
CA GLY A 286 -0.49 5.33 -4.77
C GLY A 286 0.83 5.52 -4.01
N GLN A 287 0.81 5.43 -2.69
CA GLN A 287 2.00 5.51 -1.85
C GLN A 287 2.98 4.34 -2.09
N THR A 288 2.45 3.14 -2.33
CA THR A 288 3.28 1.96 -2.62
C THR A 288 3.96 2.08 -3.99
N LEU A 289 3.23 2.58 -5.00
CA LEU A 289 3.77 2.89 -6.33
C LEU A 289 4.89 3.94 -6.26
N GLN A 290 4.72 5.01 -5.44
CA GLN A 290 5.79 6.00 -5.23
C GLN A 290 7.05 5.37 -4.63
N ARG A 291 6.90 4.53 -3.59
CA ARG A 291 8.03 3.81 -2.97
C ARG A 291 8.71 2.84 -3.95
N ALA A 292 7.95 2.22 -4.83
CA ALA A 292 8.44 1.32 -5.87
C ALA A 292 9.12 2.04 -7.06
N GLY A 293 9.17 3.39 -7.06
CA GLY A 293 9.74 4.16 -8.16
C GLY A 293 8.85 4.25 -9.41
N ASN A 294 7.53 4.08 -9.24
CA ASN A 294 6.52 4.17 -10.30
C ASN A 294 5.67 5.46 -10.17
N PRO A 295 6.27 6.66 -10.27
CA PRO A 295 5.57 7.91 -9.93
C PRO A 295 4.46 8.26 -10.91
N VAL A 296 4.54 7.84 -12.17
CA VAL A 296 3.50 8.12 -13.18
C VAL A 296 2.21 7.39 -12.84
N GLU A 297 2.31 6.10 -12.48
CA GLU A 297 1.17 5.29 -12.05
C GLU A 297 0.61 5.75 -10.70
N ALA A 298 1.50 6.18 -9.79
CA ALA A 298 1.09 6.78 -8.52
C ALA A 298 0.25 8.04 -8.75
N ALA A 299 0.69 8.95 -9.63
CA ALA A 299 -0.06 10.14 -9.98
C ALA A 299 -1.43 9.83 -10.61
N ALA A 300 -1.51 8.79 -11.45
CA ALA A 300 -2.79 8.32 -12.00
C ALA A 300 -3.72 7.82 -10.90
N THR A 301 -3.20 7.04 -9.95
CA THR A 301 -3.95 6.52 -8.80
C THR A 301 -4.47 7.62 -7.89
N PHE A 302 -3.65 8.65 -7.59
CA PHE A 302 -4.11 9.79 -6.79
C PHE A 302 -5.14 10.66 -7.54
N ARG A 303 -5.07 10.78 -8.87
CA ARG A 303 -6.13 11.42 -9.66
C ARG A 303 -7.45 10.63 -9.59
N GLU A 304 -7.39 9.31 -9.56
CA GLU A 304 -8.58 8.48 -9.34
C GLU A 304 -9.17 8.69 -7.94
N LEU A 305 -8.33 8.74 -6.91
CA LEU A 305 -8.77 9.09 -5.55
C LEU A 305 -9.45 10.46 -5.51
N LEU A 306 -8.89 11.47 -6.18
CA LEU A 306 -9.44 12.82 -6.23
C LEU A 306 -10.75 12.93 -7.04
N ARG A 307 -11.06 11.97 -7.90
CA ARG A 307 -12.41 11.89 -8.51
C ARG A 307 -13.47 11.43 -7.51
N LEU A 308 -13.08 10.63 -6.50
CA LEU A 308 -13.98 10.19 -5.45
C LEU A 308 -14.10 11.22 -4.32
N ASP A 309 -13.00 11.88 -3.98
CA ASP A 309 -12.91 12.90 -2.94
C ASP A 309 -12.10 14.11 -3.42
N PRO A 310 -12.74 15.05 -4.14
CA PRO A 310 -12.06 16.21 -4.75
C PRO A 310 -11.45 17.18 -3.73
N LEU A 311 -11.93 17.18 -2.49
CA LEU A 311 -11.49 18.09 -1.43
C LEU A 311 -10.52 17.42 -0.46
N ASN A 312 -9.87 16.33 -0.86
CA ASN A 312 -8.88 15.64 -0.05
C ASN A 312 -7.49 16.31 -0.18
N PRO A 313 -7.04 17.07 0.83
CA PRO A 313 -5.78 17.79 0.72
C PRO A 313 -4.57 16.86 0.73
N ASP A 314 -4.65 15.73 1.46
CA ASP A 314 -3.58 14.74 1.50
C ASP A 314 -3.41 14.04 0.14
N ALA A 315 -4.50 13.76 -0.56
CA ALA A 315 -4.48 13.22 -1.91
C ALA A 315 -3.88 14.22 -2.92
N GLN A 316 -4.20 15.53 -2.82
CA GLN A 316 -3.57 16.57 -3.63
C GLN A 316 -2.08 16.66 -3.37
N ASN A 317 -1.67 16.65 -2.09
CA ASN A 317 -0.25 16.66 -1.72
C ASN A 317 0.49 15.41 -2.26
N ASN A 318 -0.07 14.23 -2.10
CA ASN A 318 0.53 12.99 -2.60
C ASN A 318 0.60 12.97 -4.15
N LEU A 319 -0.40 13.53 -4.84
CA LEU A 319 -0.35 13.76 -6.28
C LEU A 319 0.83 14.67 -6.63
N GLY A 320 0.99 15.79 -5.90
CA GLY A 320 2.12 16.71 -6.07
C GLY A 320 3.47 16.03 -5.93
N LEU A 321 3.64 15.21 -4.88
CA LEU A 321 4.86 14.42 -4.66
C LEU A 321 5.13 13.42 -5.79
N ALA A 322 4.11 12.73 -6.27
CA ALA A 322 4.23 11.79 -7.39
C ALA A 322 4.62 12.49 -8.70
N LEU A 323 4.01 13.65 -8.97
CA LEU A 323 4.33 14.45 -10.17
C LEU A 323 5.75 15.03 -10.09
N LEU A 324 6.17 15.50 -8.92
CA LEU A 324 7.53 15.99 -8.70
C LEU A 324 8.57 14.89 -8.96
N GLN A 325 8.33 13.70 -8.45
CA GLN A 325 9.17 12.53 -8.70
C GLN A 325 9.17 12.09 -10.18
N ALA A 326 8.05 12.28 -10.88
CA ALA A 326 7.93 12.02 -12.32
C ALA A 326 8.60 13.09 -13.20
N GLY A 327 9.06 14.21 -12.62
CA GLY A 327 9.65 15.33 -13.32
C GLY A 327 8.62 16.35 -13.86
N ASP A 328 7.34 16.23 -13.52
CA ASP A 328 6.29 17.20 -13.84
C ASP A 328 6.23 18.31 -12.77
N GLY A 329 7.14 19.26 -12.89
CA GLY A 329 7.25 20.36 -11.93
C GLY A 329 6.02 21.29 -11.93
N GLU A 330 5.41 21.57 -13.08
CA GLU A 330 4.20 22.41 -13.17
C GLU A 330 3.00 21.72 -12.51
N GLY A 331 2.78 20.46 -12.87
CA GLY A 331 1.72 19.68 -12.27
C GLY A 331 1.87 19.53 -10.76
N SER A 332 3.10 19.36 -10.27
CA SER A 332 3.38 19.25 -8.84
C SER A 332 3.04 20.53 -8.08
N ILE A 333 3.45 21.70 -8.61
CA ILE A 333 3.14 23.01 -8.03
C ILE A 333 1.61 23.21 -7.95
N ALA A 334 0.90 22.94 -9.05
CA ALA A 334 -0.56 23.07 -9.07
C ALA A 334 -1.23 22.18 -8.02
N ALA A 335 -0.77 20.93 -7.85
CA ALA A 335 -1.32 20.01 -6.87
C ALA A 335 -1.04 20.45 -5.42
N PHE A 336 0.18 20.92 -5.11
CA PHE A 336 0.50 21.44 -3.77
C PHE A 336 -0.28 22.72 -3.45
N GLN A 337 -0.46 23.62 -4.43
CA GLN A 337 -1.31 24.82 -4.27
C GLN A 337 -2.76 24.42 -3.99
N ALA A 338 -3.29 23.41 -4.67
CA ALA A 338 -4.63 22.88 -4.41
C ALA A 338 -4.74 22.32 -2.98
N ALA A 339 -3.74 21.57 -2.50
CA ALA A 339 -3.67 21.10 -1.12
C ALA A 339 -3.70 22.25 -0.10
N LEU A 340 -2.91 23.29 -0.34
CA LEU A 340 -2.84 24.50 0.51
C LEU A 340 -4.13 25.33 0.45
N ASN A 341 -4.83 25.38 -0.66
CA ASN A 341 -6.13 26.06 -0.75
C ASN A 341 -7.17 25.37 0.14
N ILE A 342 -7.10 24.05 0.29
CA ILE A 342 -8.00 23.26 1.15
C ILE A 342 -7.55 23.36 2.61
N ARG A 343 -6.24 23.26 2.89
CA ARG A 343 -5.65 23.30 4.24
C ARG A 343 -4.50 24.32 4.30
N PRO A 344 -4.79 25.63 4.45
CA PRO A 344 -3.78 26.69 4.37
C PRO A 344 -2.74 26.67 5.50
N GLY A 345 -3.05 26.05 6.63
CA GLY A 345 -2.20 26.00 7.82
C GLY A 345 -1.28 24.77 7.90
N ASP A 346 -1.07 24.04 6.80
CA ASP A 346 -0.19 22.87 6.79
C ASP A 346 1.23 23.25 6.35
N SER A 347 2.17 23.19 7.28
CA SER A 347 3.59 23.52 7.02
C SER A 347 4.26 22.53 6.09
N GLY A 348 3.81 21.26 6.09
CA GLY A 348 4.32 20.22 5.21
C GLY A 348 3.98 20.50 3.75
N TYR A 349 2.74 20.90 3.46
CA TYR A 349 2.32 21.24 2.09
C TYR A 349 3.05 22.48 1.56
N ALA A 350 3.22 23.52 2.41
CA ALA A 350 3.99 24.69 2.03
C ALA A 350 5.47 24.34 1.81
N GLY A 351 6.05 23.47 2.63
CA GLY A 351 7.39 22.94 2.45
C GLY A 351 7.56 22.16 1.14
N ASN A 352 6.60 21.32 0.79
CA ASN A 352 6.60 20.56 -0.46
C ASN A 352 6.46 21.48 -1.69
N LEU A 353 5.62 22.51 -1.60
CA LEU A 353 5.51 23.54 -2.66
C LEU A 353 6.83 24.29 -2.83
N GLY A 354 7.49 24.69 -1.72
CA GLY A 354 8.81 25.30 -1.74
C GLY A 354 9.86 24.39 -2.40
N ALA A 355 9.84 23.09 -2.10
CA ALA A 355 10.73 22.11 -2.72
C ALA A 355 10.47 21.95 -4.24
N ALA A 356 9.21 22.01 -4.68
CA ALA A 356 8.87 21.98 -6.09
C ALA A 356 9.38 23.22 -6.85
N TYR A 357 9.26 24.42 -6.26
CA TYR A 357 9.86 25.63 -6.81
C TYR A 357 11.39 25.56 -6.85
N LEU A 358 12.01 25.01 -5.80
CA LEU A 358 13.46 24.81 -5.76
C LEU A 358 13.96 23.92 -6.91
N GLN A 359 13.25 22.81 -7.18
CA GLN A 359 13.56 21.92 -8.29
C GLN A 359 13.40 22.60 -9.66
N LYS A 360 12.44 23.53 -9.79
CA LYS A 360 12.27 24.36 -10.99
C LYS A 360 13.27 25.51 -11.09
N ALA A 361 14.19 25.65 -10.16
CA ALA A 361 15.11 26.78 -10.04
C ALA A 361 14.42 28.15 -9.83
N ASP A 362 13.16 28.18 -9.40
CA ASP A 362 12.50 29.38 -8.91
C ASP A 362 12.83 29.57 -7.43
N PHE A 363 14.04 30.04 -7.16
CA PHE A 363 14.58 30.15 -5.81
C PHE A 363 13.87 31.23 -4.98
N VAL A 364 13.25 32.23 -5.63
CA VAL A 364 12.50 33.29 -4.95
C VAL A 364 11.20 32.72 -4.40
N ALA A 365 10.38 32.11 -5.25
CA ALA A 365 9.15 31.47 -4.82
C ALA A 365 9.39 30.36 -3.79
N ALA A 366 10.48 29.57 -3.97
CA ALA A 366 10.88 28.56 -2.99
C ALA A 366 11.13 29.16 -1.60
N ALA A 367 11.92 30.25 -1.53
CA ALA A 367 12.22 30.90 -0.26
C ALA A 367 10.96 31.48 0.41
N ASP A 368 10.03 32.04 -0.36
CA ASP A 368 8.79 32.59 0.19
C ASP A 368 7.89 31.48 0.78
N GLU A 369 7.75 30.35 0.10
CA GLU A 369 6.99 29.22 0.64
C GLU A 369 7.67 28.57 1.86
N PHE A 370 8.99 28.46 1.89
CA PHE A 370 9.70 28.00 3.10
C PHE A 370 9.55 28.97 4.28
N ARG A 371 9.56 30.29 4.05
CA ARG A 371 9.25 31.28 5.10
C ARG A 371 7.83 31.11 5.61
N ARG A 372 6.86 30.94 4.72
CA ARG A 372 5.47 30.65 5.10
C ARG A 372 5.36 29.38 5.93
N ALA A 373 6.01 28.29 5.50
CA ALA A 373 6.04 27.03 6.24
C ALA A 373 6.67 27.20 7.64
N LEU A 374 7.74 28.00 7.76
CA LEU A 374 8.41 28.30 9.04
C LEU A 374 7.59 29.20 9.97
N GLN A 375 6.66 30.01 9.47
CA GLN A 375 5.70 30.73 10.32
C GLN A 375 4.75 29.75 11.02
N LEU A 376 4.44 28.60 10.38
CA LEU A 376 3.57 27.56 10.92
C LEU A 376 4.34 26.58 11.83
N ASP A 377 5.58 26.25 11.46
CA ASP A 377 6.46 25.36 12.22
C ASP A 377 7.88 25.94 12.36
N PRO A 378 8.10 26.87 13.30
CA PRO A 378 9.37 27.60 13.45
C PRO A 378 10.58 26.74 13.86
N LYS A 379 10.34 25.52 14.35
CA LYS A 379 11.39 24.60 14.83
C LYS A 379 11.72 23.49 13.82
N ASN A 380 11.22 23.58 12.61
CA ASN A 380 11.48 22.59 11.57
C ASN A 380 12.87 22.80 10.95
N GLN A 381 13.78 21.92 11.30
CA GLN A 381 15.16 21.95 10.82
C GLN A 381 15.25 21.86 9.29
N SER A 382 14.47 20.96 8.67
CA SER A 382 14.50 20.75 7.22
C SER A 382 14.02 21.97 6.44
N LEU A 383 12.99 22.66 6.94
CA LEU A 383 12.49 23.89 6.32
C LEU A 383 13.52 25.02 6.41
N ARG A 384 14.23 25.16 7.55
CA ARG A 384 15.32 26.15 7.70
C ARG A 384 16.48 25.84 6.76
N TYR A 385 16.88 24.59 6.69
CA TYR A 385 17.93 24.16 5.76
C TYR A 385 17.55 24.49 4.30
N ASN A 386 16.33 24.15 3.88
CA ASN A 386 15.85 24.41 2.53
C ASN A 386 15.72 25.91 2.22
N LEU A 387 15.31 26.73 3.21
CA LEU A 387 15.31 28.18 3.08
C LEU A 387 16.74 28.71 2.91
N GLY A 388 17.68 28.25 3.72
CA GLY A 388 19.09 28.61 3.61
C GLY A 388 19.67 28.23 2.23
N LEU A 389 19.33 27.05 1.72
CA LEU A 389 19.74 26.60 0.38
C LEU A 389 19.13 27.50 -0.72
N ALA A 390 17.82 27.79 -0.65
CA ALA A 390 17.15 28.66 -1.61
C ALA A 390 17.75 30.09 -1.60
N LEU A 391 18.08 30.63 -0.43
CA LEU A 391 18.73 31.94 -0.29
C LEU A 391 20.15 31.94 -0.84
N LYS A 392 20.93 30.87 -0.59
CA LYS A 392 22.25 30.69 -1.17
C LYS A 392 22.21 30.68 -2.70
N LEU A 393 21.23 29.99 -3.30
CA LEU A 393 21.03 29.93 -4.75
C LEU A 393 20.55 31.26 -5.35
N GLN A 394 20.01 32.17 -4.54
CA GLN A 394 19.73 33.58 -4.89
C GLN A 394 20.93 34.51 -4.69
N ASP A 395 22.10 34.01 -4.30
CA ASP A 395 23.29 34.79 -3.89
C ASP A 395 23.07 35.69 -2.65
N LYS A 396 22.02 35.42 -1.87
CA LYS A 396 21.76 36.11 -0.56
C LYS A 396 22.52 35.40 0.55
N LEU A 397 23.85 35.42 0.45
CA LEU A 397 24.73 34.61 1.30
C LEU A 397 24.61 34.93 2.79
N PRO A 398 24.53 36.22 3.27
CA PRO A 398 24.37 36.51 4.69
C PRO A 398 23.08 35.98 5.31
N GLU A 399 21.98 36.06 4.57
CA GLU A 399 20.68 35.49 4.99
C GLU A 399 20.74 33.98 5.03
N ALA A 400 21.36 33.34 4.00
CA ALA A 400 21.57 31.90 3.94
C ALA A 400 22.37 31.40 5.16
N VAL A 401 23.45 32.08 5.54
CA VAL A 401 24.25 31.75 6.73
C VAL A 401 23.39 31.77 7.99
N THR A 402 22.50 32.75 8.12
CA THR A 402 21.62 32.88 9.29
C THR A 402 20.70 31.67 9.43
N GLU A 403 20.05 31.28 8.34
CA GLU A 403 19.12 30.15 8.35
C GLU A 403 19.83 28.79 8.47
N LEU A 404 21.00 28.61 7.83
CA LEU A 404 21.80 27.40 7.94
C LEU A 404 22.34 27.17 9.35
N LYS A 405 22.82 28.25 10.06
CA LYS A 405 23.19 28.19 11.48
C LYS A 405 22.01 27.80 12.36
N ALA A 406 20.84 28.36 12.08
CA ALA A 406 19.62 28.00 12.81
C ALA A 406 19.20 26.54 12.56
N ALA A 407 19.40 26.02 11.34
CA ALA A 407 19.15 24.62 11.02
C ALA A 407 20.12 23.67 11.75
N GLU A 408 21.42 24.01 11.77
CA GLU A 408 22.45 23.25 12.49
C GLU A 408 22.18 23.22 14.00
N ALA A 409 21.81 24.38 14.59
CA ALA A 409 21.49 24.47 16.01
C ALA A 409 20.29 23.60 16.42
N LEU A 410 19.31 23.39 15.52
CA LEU A 410 18.16 22.53 15.77
C LEU A 410 18.51 21.03 15.69
N ASN A 411 19.44 20.65 14.84
CA ASN A 411 19.91 19.27 14.72
C ASN A 411 21.41 19.21 14.38
N PRO A 412 22.31 19.28 15.36
CA PRO A 412 23.76 19.26 15.16
C PRO A 412 24.31 17.93 14.61
N SER A 413 23.53 16.87 14.68
CA SER A 413 23.95 15.55 14.15
C SER A 413 23.72 15.39 12.65
N GLN A 414 22.99 16.33 12.02
CA GLN A 414 22.73 16.30 10.58
C GLN A 414 23.87 16.99 9.83
N PRO A 415 24.59 16.32 8.92
CA PRO A 415 25.81 16.86 8.30
C PRO A 415 25.54 17.90 7.21
N ASP A 416 24.33 17.96 6.63
CA ASP A 416 24.03 18.78 5.46
C ASP A 416 24.07 20.28 5.76
N ALA A 417 23.58 20.69 6.92
CA ALA A 417 23.55 22.10 7.33
C ALA A 417 24.95 22.65 7.54
N PRO A 418 25.86 22.08 8.37
CA PRO A 418 27.22 22.57 8.52
C PRO A 418 28.06 22.44 7.23
N TYR A 419 27.83 21.41 6.40
CA TYR A 419 28.47 21.32 5.09
C TYR A 419 28.10 22.50 4.17
N THR A 420 26.80 22.76 4.01
CA THR A 420 26.30 23.85 3.15
C THR A 420 26.70 25.21 3.71
N LEU A 421 26.69 25.36 5.04
CA LEU A 421 27.17 26.56 5.74
C LEU A 421 28.66 26.79 5.48
N GLY A 422 29.49 25.76 5.60
CA GLY A 422 30.92 25.85 5.34
C GLY A 422 31.21 26.27 3.89
N VAL A 423 30.51 25.71 2.91
CA VAL A 423 30.62 26.12 1.50
C VAL A 423 30.16 27.56 1.30
N THR A 424 29.09 28.00 1.96
CA THR A 424 28.56 29.37 1.87
C THR A 424 29.54 30.39 2.48
N LEU A 425 30.12 30.09 3.63
CA LEU A 425 31.14 30.93 4.29
C LEU A 425 32.41 31.04 3.44
N TRP A 426 32.83 29.94 2.81
CA TRP A 426 33.93 29.97 1.86
C TRP A 426 33.64 30.89 0.65
N GLN A 427 32.45 30.85 0.09
CA GLN A 427 32.03 31.77 -0.98
C GLN A 427 32.05 33.23 -0.54
N MET A 428 31.75 33.52 0.73
CA MET A 428 31.84 34.87 1.31
C MET A 428 33.28 35.28 1.64
N GLY A 429 34.28 34.40 1.47
CA GLY A 429 35.67 34.66 1.78
C GLY A 429 36.10 34.37 3.22
N ASP A 430 35.19 33.94 4.11
CA ASP A 430 35.52 33.54 5.47
C ASP A 430 36.00 32.09 5.53
N ALA A 431 37.24 31.90 5.06
CA ALA A 431 37.84 30.57 5.03
C ALA A 431 38.03 29.93 6.41
N ASN A 432 38.20 30.73 7.48
CA ASN A 432 38.40 30.20 8.83
C ASN A 432 37.09 29.64 9.39
N ALA A 433 36.00 30.37 9.29
CA ALA A 433 34.67 29.85 9.65
C ALA A 433 34.27 28.65 8.77
N ALA A 434 34.58 28.69 7.45
CA ALA A 434 34.31 27.58 6.57
C ALA A 434 35.02 26.28 6.99
N ILE A 435 36.29 26.33 7.39
CA ILE A 435 37.04 25.18 7.91
C ILE A 435 36.35 24.61 9.16
N ALA A 436 35.93 25.46 10.09
CA ALA A 436 35.26 25.01 11.32
C ALA A 436 33.95 24.26 11.01
N GLU A 437 33.13 24.81 10.12
CA GLU A 437 31.85 24.20 9.76
C GLU A 437 32.01 22.89 8.93
N LEU A 438 33.00 22.83 8.05
CA LEU A 438 33.32 21.58 7.33
C LEU A 438 33.81 20.49 8.28
N GLN A 439 34.56 20.86 9.33
CA GLN A 439 34.93 19.92 10.40
C GLN A 439 33.73 19.49 11.24
N ASN A 440 32.72 20.36 11.45
CA ASN A 440 31.47 20.01 12.08
C ASN A 440 30.73 18.96 11.24
N ALA A 441 30.62 19.17 9.92
CA ALA A 441 30.00 18.23 8.99
C ALA A 441 30.69 16.86 9.04
N ILE A 442 32.03 16.83 9.05
CA ILE A 442 32.84 15.59 9.15
C ILE A 442 32.62 14.90 10.50
N ARG A 443 32.50 15.66 11.61
CA ARG A 443 32.19 15.05 12.92
C ARG A 443 30.80 14.42 12.95
N ALA A 444 29.81 15.05 12.32
CA ALA A 444 28.47 14.53 12.20
C ALA A 444 28.42 13.28 11.28
N LYS A 445 29.22 13.27 10.22
CA LYS A 445 29.30 12.17 9.26
C LYS A 445 30.78 11.91 8.87
N PRO A 446 31.47 10.98 9.55
CA PRO A 446 32.89 10.69 9.31
C PRO A 446 33.22 10.11 7.92
N ASP A 447 32.26 9.61 7.18
CA ASP A 447 32.38 9.07 5.82
C ASP A 447 31.89 10.05 4.73
N TYR A 448 31.92 11.37 5.00
CA TYR A 448 31.45 12.41 4.09
C TYR A 448 32.58 12.90 3.15
N ALA A 449 32.78 12.19 2.04
CA ALA A 449 33.87 12.45 1.09
C ALA A 449 33.87 13.90 0.56
N GLU A 450 32.69 14.46 0.26
CA GLU A 450 32.56 15.83 -0.26
C GLU A 450 32.97 16.88 0.78
N ALA A 451 32.72 16.64 2.07
CA ALA A 451 33.14 17.54 3.14
C ALA A 451 34.68 17.55 3.30
N TYR A 452 35.33 16.39 3.22
CA TYR A 452 36.78 16.30 3.20
C TYR A 452 37.39 16.97 1.96
N TYR A 453 36.81 16.80 0.79
CA TYR A 453 37.24 17.48 -0.42
C TYR A 453 37.15 19.00 -0.30
N MET A 454 36.01 19.53 0.19
CA MET A 454 35.85 20.97 0.41
C MET A 454 36.81 21.48 1.48
N LEU A 455 37.00 20.76 2.58
CA LEU A 455 37.97 21.11 3.61
C LEU A 455 39.37 21.21 3.02
N GLY A 456 39.81 20.22 2.25
CA GLY A 456 41.10 20.23 1.56
C GLY A 456 41.26 21.40 0.57
N THR A 457 40.19 21.75 -0.13
CA THR A 457 40.15 22.88 -1.06
C THR A 457 40.30 24.23 -0.31
N VAL A 458 39.61 24.43 0.79
CA VAL A 458 39.70 25.64 1.60
C VAL A 458 41.09 25.75 2.29
N LEU A 459 41.60 24.63 2.81
CA LEU A 459 42.94 24.57 3.42
C LEU A 459 44.06 24.88 2.38
N LYS A 460 43.93 24.39 1.15
CA LYS A 460 44.82 24.73 0.03
C LYS A 460 44.83 26.25 -0.20
N GLN A 461 43.68 26.91 -0.21
CA GLN A 461 43.58 28.37 -0.39
C GLN A 461 44.28 29.13 0.75
N LYS A 462 44.25 28.56 1.95
CA LYS A 462 44.96 29.11 3.12
C LYS A 462 46.42 28.72 3.18
N SER A 463 46.98 28.10 2.16
CA SER A 463 48.36 27.58 2.08
C SER A 463 48.72 26.55 3.18
N ARG A 464 47.70 25.93 3.83
CA ARG A 464 47.89 24.86 4.81
C ARG A 464 48.00 23.51 4.09
N PHE A 465 49.08 23.38 3.26
CA PHE A 465 49.21 22.30 2.25
C PHE A 465 49.28 20.91 2.85
N GLN A 466 49.92 20.70 4.01
CA GLN A 466 50.02 19.40 4.65
C GLN A 466 48.60 18.91 5.10
N GLU A 467 47.84 19.78 5.71
CA GLU A 467 46.48 19.47 6.18
C GLU A 467 45.52 19.29 4.99
N ALA A 468 45.70 20.11 3.94
CA ALA A 468 44.94 19.95 2.72
C ALA A 468 45.18 18.58 2.06
N ALA A 469 46.46 18.13 1.98
CA ALA A 469 46.78 16.82 1.44
C ALA A 469 46.18 15.68 2.26
N GLN A 470 46.17 15.80 3.59
CA GLN A 470 45.55 14.82 4.46
C GLN A 470 44.04 14.73 4.24
N ALA A 471 43.32 15.86 4.21
CA ALA A 471 41.90 15.90 3.96
C ALA A 471 41.52 15.33 2.58
N LEU A 472 42.30 15.69 1.52
CA LEU A 472 42.07 15.18 0.16
C LEU A 472 42.33 13.68 0.02
N ARG A 473 43.31 13.14 0.74
CA ARG A 473 43.55 11.70 0.80
C ARG A 473 42.40 10.96 1.46
N GLU A 474 41.80 11.55 2.50
CA GLU A 474 40.58 10.96 3.12
C GLU A 474 39.39 11.01 2.17
N ALA A 475 39.18 12.11 1.43
CA ALA A 475 38.16 12.17 0.39
C ALA A 475 38.33 11.05 -0.66
N ILE A 476 39.57 10.84 -1.12
CA ILE A 476 39.90 9.77 -2.08
C ILE A 476 39.74 8.38 -1.47
N ARG A 477 40.13 8.19 -0.21
CA ARG A 477 39.96 6.92 0.48
C ARG A 477 38.48 6.53 0.58
N LEU A 478 37.62 7.50 0.86
CA LEU A 478 36.16 7.30 0.96
C LEU A 478 35.53 7.13 -0.43
N GLN A 479 36.01 7.88 -1.42
CA GLN A 479 35.50 7.84 -2.79
C GLN A 479 36.66 7.84 -3.80
N PRO A 480 37.20 6.66 -4.14
CA PRO A 480 38.37 6.57 -5.05
C PRO A 480 38.15 7.12 -6.46
N GLY A 481 36.89 7.22 -6.90
CA GLY A 481 36.52 7.82 -8.19
C GLY A 481 36.34 9.34 -8.18
N PHE A 482 36.71 10.04 -7.10
CA PHE A 482 36.45 11.48 -6.97
C PHE A 482 37.49 12.31 -7.72
N ALA A 483 37.27 12.51 -9.01
CA ALA A 483 38.21 13.20 -9.94
C ALA A 483 38.67 14.57 -9.40
N GLY A 484 37.78 15.37 -8.81
CA GLY A 484 38.12 16.68 -8.24
C GLY A 484 39.10 16.59 -7.07
N ALA A 485 38.99 15.57 -6.23
CA ALA A 485 39.91 15.36 -5.11
C ALA A 485 41.32 15.01 -5.60
N HIS A 486 41.46 14.12 -6.60
CA HIS A 486 42.74 13.78 -7.24
C HIS A 486 43.40 15.01 -7.88
N THR A 487 42.63 15.77 -8.65
CA THR A 487 43.16 16.99 -9.32
C THR A 487 43.62 18.05 -8.30
N THR A 488 42.84 18.22 -7.20
CA THR A 488 43.20 19.19 -6.16
C THR A 488 44.38 18.70 -5.33
N LEU A 489 44.49 17.39 -5.04
CA LEU A 489 45.63 16.79 -4.36
C LEU A 489 46.92 16.95 -5.20
N ALA A 490 46.82 16.71 -6.51
CA ALA A 490 47.97 16.94 -7.41
C ALA A 490 48.50 18.38 -7.30
N ALA A 491 47.61 19.39 -7.25
CA ALA A 491 48.02 20.77 -7.08
C ALA A 491 48.68 21.02 -5.71
N VAL A 492 48.16 20.39 -4.64
CA VAL A 492 48.73 20.49 -3.28
C VAL A 492 50.10 19.81 -3.20
N LEU A 493 50.26 18.60 -3.75
CA LEU A 493 51.52 17.84 -3.77
C LEU A 493 52.62 18.60 -4.48
N ARG A 494 52.29 19.31 -5.58
CA ARG A 494 53.24 20.19 -6.28
C ARG A 494 53.75 21.31 -5.38
N GLN A 495 52.90 21.90 -4.55
CA GLN A 495 53.32 22.93 -3.59
C GLN A 495 54.16 22.37 -2.43
N LEU A 496 54.03 21.09 -2.14
CA LEU A 496 54.84 20.37 -1.14
C LEU A 496 56.14 19.83 -1.70
N GLY A 497 56.40 19.98 -3.04
CA GLY A 497 57.61 19.50 -3.71
C GLY A 497 57.57 18.04 -4.17
N ASP A 498 56.42 17.33 -3.95
CA ASP A 498 56.22 15.97 -4.42
C ASP A 498 55.71 16.00 -5.89
N ASN A 499 56.64 16.16 -6.82
CA ASN A 499 56.31 16.26 -8.25
C ASN A 499 55.83 14.93 -8.86
N ASP A 500 56.37 13.82 -8.40
CA ASP A 500 55.99 12.48 -8.92
C ASP A 500 54.59 12.09 -8.47
N GLY A 501 54.30 12.28 -7.19
CA GLY A 501 52.94 12.11 -6.66
C GLY A 501 51.94 13.05 -7.33
N ALA A 502 52.33 14.31 -7.55
CA ALA A 502 51.47 15.27 -8.23
C ALA A 502 51.15 14.86 -9.69
N ALA A 503 52.15 14.31 -10.43
CA ALA A 503 51.94 13.84 -11.80
C ALA A 503 51.00 12.62 -11.83
N ALA A 504 51.16 11.68 -10.92
CA ALA A 504 50.32 10.49 -10.80
C ALA A 504 48.86 10.86 -10.52
N GLU A 505 48.61 11.70 -9.49
CA GLU A 505 47.31 12.16 -9.12
C GLU A 505 46.61 12.99 -10.21
N ALA A 506 47.37 13.86 -10.90
CA ALA A 506 46.85 14.63 -12.03
C ALA A 506 46.36 13.75 -13.18
N LYS A 507 47.16 12.72 -13.54
CA LYS A 507 46.79 11.76 -14.59
C LYS A 507 45.53 11.00 -14.23
N LEU A 508 45.42 10.54 -12.98
CA LEU A 508 44.25 9.80 -12.50
C LEU A 508 43.02 10.70 -12.49
N GLY A 509 43.14 11.94 -11.98
CA GLY A 509 42.05 12.90 -11.95
C GLY A 509 41.47 13.21 -13.34
N VAL A 510 42.36 13.38 -14.38
CA VAL A 510 41.91 13.59 -15.75
C VAL A 510 41.19 12.35 -16.31
N THR A 511 41.71 11.16 -16.03
CA THR A 511 41.09 9.90 -16.46
C THR A 511 39.70 9.74 -15.87
N LEU A 512 39.54 9.94 -14.57
CA LEU A 512 38.28 9.82 -13.85
C LEU A 512 37.28 10.88 -14.30
N ALA A 513 37.71 12.13 -14.52
CA ALA A 513 36.88 13.20 -15.06
C ALA A 513 36.31 12.84 -16.43
N LYS A 514 37.17 12.26 -17.32
CA LYS A 514 36.72 11.79 -18.62
C LYS A 514 35.68 10.66 -18.47
N GLN A 515 35.95 9.66 -17.63
CA GLN A 515 35.03 8.55 -17.41
C GLN A 515 33.66 9.05 -16.90
N THR A 516 33.64 10.03 -15.99
CA THR A 516 32.41 10.63 -15.50
C THR A 516 31.65 11.34 -16.62
N THR A 517 32.35 12.12 -17.46
CA THR A 517 31.74 12.82 -18.60
C THR A 517 31.16 11.83 -19.61
N ASP A 518 31.92 10.79 -19.93
CA ASP A 518 31.48 9.75 -20.87
C ASP A 518 30.26 9.01 -20.36
N LEU A 519 30.22 8.69 -19.05
CA LEU A 519 29.07 8.06 -18.39
C LEU A 519 27.82 8.97 -18.40
N GLN A 520 27.97 10.27 -18.11
CA GLN A 520 26.87 11.22 -18.19
C GLN A 520 26.34 11.33 -19.63
N ALA A 521 27.19 11.35 -20.62
CA ALA A 521 26.80 11.34 -22.04
C ALA A 521 26.04 10.06 -22.41
N ALA A 522 26.49 8.90 -21.91
CA ALA A 522 25.80 7.62 -22.11
C ALA A 522 24.42 7.58 -21.45
N LEU A 523 24.31 8.07 -20.23
CA LEU A 523 23.01 8.21 -19.51
C LEU A 523 22.03 9.11 -20.26
N PHE A 524 22.49 10.29 -20.67
CA PHE A 524 21.67 11.24 -21.42
C PHE A 524 21.17 10.65 -22.75
N ALA A 525 22.08 10.05 -23.52
CA ALA A 525 21.76 9.41 -24.80
C ALA A 525 20.76 8.25 -24.58
N THR A 526 20.96 7.43 -23.56
CA THR A 526 20.04 6.31 -23.24
C THR A 526 18.64 6.82 -22.88
N ASN A 527 18.53 7.85 -22.04
CA ASN A 527 17.23 8.44 -21.68
C ASN A 527 16.54 9.10 -22.89
N SER A 528 17.31 9.78 -23.75
CA SER A 528 16.80 10.34 -25.01
C SER A 528 16.28 9.23 -25.93
N GLY A 529 17.04 8.13 -26.06
CA GLY A 529 16.63 6.97 -26.85
C GLY A 529 15.35 6.32 -26.33
N ARG A 530 15.19 6.16 -25.00
CA ARG A 530 13.94 5.67 -24.38
C ARG A 530 12.75 6.56 -24.72
N ARG A 531 12.93 7.88 -24.67
CA ARG A 531 11.87 8.82 -25.02
C ARG A 531 11.48 8.71 -26.49
N LEU A 532 12.45 8.65 -27.41
CA LEU A 532 12.19 8.49 -28.85
C LEU A 532 11.49 7.16 -29.15
N ARG A 533 11.90 6.06 -28.51
CA ARG A 533 11.23 4.77 -28.62
C ARG A 533 9.77 4.84 -28.14
N GLY A 534 9.51 5.54 -27.05
CA GLY A 534 8.16 5.78 -26.55
C GLY A 534 7.27 6.59 -27.50
N LEU A 535 7.87 7.44 -28.32
CA LEU A 535 7.20 8.22 -29.39
C LEU A 535 7.08 7.44 -30.72
N GLY A 536 7.59 6.23 -30.80
CA GLY A 536 7.58 5.39 -32.00
C GLY A 536 8.73 5.66 -32.98
N ASP A 537 9.63 6.62 -32.70
CA ASP A 537 10.83 6.88 -33.50
C ASP A 537 11.92 5.86 -33.13
N LEU A 538 11.80 4.66 -33.69
CA LEU A 538 12.72 3.56 -33.41
C LEU A 538 14.12 3.76 -33.99
N ASP A 539 14.24 4.38 -35.17
CA ASP A 539 15.53 4.65 -35.78
C ASP A 539 16.30 5.73 -35.02
N GLY A 540 15.63 6.80 -34.59
CA GLY A 540 16.19 7.81 -33.70
C GLY A 540 16.62 7.21 -32.37
N ALA A 541 15.82 6.31 -31.79
CA ALA A 541 16.15 5.61 -30.54
C ALA A 541 17.42 4.76 -30.70
N VAL A 542 17.55 3.96 -31.76
CA VAL A 542 18.73 3.16 -32.07
C VAL A 542 19.96 4.05 -32.21
N ALA A 543 19.85 5.21 -32.89
CA ALA A 543 20.96 6.14 -33.03
C ALA A 543 21.46 6.66 -31.68
N GLN A 544 20.55 6.98 -30.75
CA GLN A 544 20.87 7.43 -29.39
C GLN A 544 21.51 6.31 -28.54
N PHE A 545 20.96 5.09 -28.56
CA PHE A 545 21.56 3.96 -27.83
C PHE A 545 22.96 3.63 -28.34
N ARG A 546 23.20 3.68 -29.65
CA ARG A 546 24.55 3.54 -30.23
C ARG A 546 25.48 4.70 -29.82
N ALA A 547 24.97 5.91 -29.66
CA ALA A 547 25.76 7.03 -29.14
C ALA A 547 26.16 6.78 -27.67
N ALA A 548 25.25 6.24 -26.84
CA ALA A 548 25.58 5.84 -25.48
C ALA A 548 26.67 4.76 -25.42
N ILE A 549 26.60 3.74 -26.26
CA ILE A 549 27.58 2.66 -26.33
C ILE A 549 28.94 3.20 -26.85
N ARG A 550 28.96 4.17 -27.77
CA ARG A 550 30.23 4.82 -28.18
C ARG A 550 30.87 5.60 -27.04
N ALA A 551 30.08 6.25 -26.18
CA ALA A 551 30.60 6.95 -25.01
C ALA A 551 31.15 5.98 -23.96
N VAL A 552 30.38 4.93 -23.63
CA VAL A 552 30.75 3.88 -22.68
C VAL A 552 30.44 2.51 -23.28
N PRO A 553 31.44 1.82 -23.88
CA PRO A 553 31.22 0.55 -24.56
C PRO A 553 30.66 -0.60 -23.73
N ASP A 554 30.87 -0.57 -22.43
CA ASP A 554 30.38 -1.60 -21.49
C ASP A 554 29.19 -1.11 -20.65
N TYR A 555 28.41 -0.15 -21.17
CA TYR A 555 27.22 0.35 -20.49
C TYR A 555 26.03 -0.58 -20.76
N ALA A 556 25.85 -1.57 -19.89
CA ALA A 556 24.82 -2.62 -20.01
C ALA A 556 23.40 -2.12 -20.28
N PRO A 557 22.90 -1.03 -19.64
CA PRO A 557 21.57 -0.51 -19.94
C PRO A 557 21.39 -0.04 -21.39
N ALA A 558 22.41 0.54 -22.03
CA ALA A 558 22.30 0.97 -23.41
C ALA A 558 22.24 -0.22 -24.39
N HIS A 559 22.98 -1.30 -24.11
CA HIS A 559 22.90 -2.55 -24.88
C HIS A 559 21.50 -3.18 -24.77
N LEU A 560 20.92 -3.24 -23.57
CA LEU A 560 19.57 -3.74 -23.36
C LEU A 560 18.53 -2.94 -24.15
N GLU A 561 18.56 -1.61 -24.05
CA GLU A 561 17.61 -0.74 -24.73
C GLU A 561 17.79 -0.78 -26.26
N LEU A 562 19.02 -0.89 -26.74
CA LEU A 562 19.31 -1.10 -28.16
C LEU A 562 18.72 -2.42 -28.67
N ALA A 563 18.89 -3.49 -27.90
CA ALA A 563 18.34 -4.80 -28.23
C ALA A 563 16.79 -4.76 -28.32
N ILE A 564 16.15 -4.08 -27.38
CA ILE A 564 14.68 -3.92 -27.39
C ILE A 564 14.23 -3.15 -28.62
N ALA A 565 14.90 -2.04 -28.97
CA ALA A 565 14.57 -1.23 -30.14
C ALA A 565 14.80 -1.99 -31.46
N LEU A 566 15.91 -2.73 -31.58
CA LEU A 566 16.21 -3.57 -32.74
C LEU A 566 15.18 -4.68 -32.92
N ARG A 567 14.74 -5.31 -31.84
CA ARG A 567 13.66 -6.31 -31.87
C ARG A 567 12.34 -5.73 -32.38
N GLN A 568 11.99 -4.50 -31.95
CA GLN A 568 10.81 -3.80 -32.43
C GLN A 568 10.91 -3.44 -33.94
N LEU A 569 12.13 -3.18 -34.44
CA LEU A 569 12.39 -2.99 -35.87
C LEU A 569 12.46 -4.30 -36.68
N GLY A 570 12.26 -5.46 -36.06
CA GLY A 570 12.33 -6.76 -36.72
C GLY A 570 13.77 -7.30 -36.95
N LYS A 571 14.81 -6.62 -36.48
CA LYS A 571 16.23 -7.00 -36.62
C LYS A 571 16.62 -8.00 -35.52
N LYS A 572 16.09 -9.24 -35.62
CA LYS A 572 16.18 -10.25 -34.56
C LYS A 572 17.62 -10.69 -34.22
N GLU A 573 18.48 -10.85 -35.21
CA GLU A 573 19.85 -11.30 -35.01
C GLU A 573 20.68 -10.24 -34.27
N ASP A 574 20.59 -8.98 -34.70
CA ASP A 574 21.27 -7.86 -34.06
C ASP A 574 20.76 -7.68 -32.61
N ALA A 575 19.43 -7.80 -32.39
CA ALA A 575 18.86 -7.73 -31.08
C ALA A 575 19.38 -8.83 -30.14
N ALA A 576 19.51 -10.07 -30.63
CA ALA A 576 20.02 -11.19 -29.83
C ALA A 576 21.47 -10.96 -29.39
N ALA A 577 22.32 -10.43 -30.29
CA ALA A 577 23.70 -10.10 -29.96
C ALA A 577 23.79 -9.02 -28.86
N GLU A 578 22.97 -7.98 -28.93
CA GLU A 578 22.96 -6.91 -27.95
C GLU A 578 22.36 -7.37 -26.61
N PHE A 579 21.35 -8.26 -26.59
CA PHE A 579 20.88 -8.91 -25.36
C PHE A 579 21.96 -9.75 -24.70
N GLN A 580 22.68 -10.54 -25.46
CA GLN A 580 23.79 -11.34 -24.94
C GLN A 580 24.89 -10.45 -24.34
N LYS A 581 25.23 -9.32 -24.99
CA LYS A 581 26.19 -8.37 -24.46
C LYS A 581 25.69 -7.74 -23.16
N ALA A 582 24.43 -7.27 -23.12
CA ALA A 582 23.84 -6.70 -21.92
C ALA A 582 23.87 -7.69 -20.73
N SER A 583 23.45 -8.94 -20.95
CA SER A 583 23.44 -9.98 -19.91
C SER A 583 24.84 -10.38 -19.45
N SER A 584 25.85 -10.32 -20.35
CA SER A 584 27.25 -10.58 -19.99
C SER A 584 27.83 -9.48 -19.11
N LEU A 585 27.38 -8.24 -19.29
CA LEU A 585 27.81 -7.06 -18.51
C LEU A 585 27.06 -6.94 -17.17
N ASP A 586 25.79 -7.25 -17.18
CA ASP A 586 24.95 -7.30 -15.96
C ASP A 586 23.97 -8.48 -16.04
N PRO A 587 24.25 -9.59 -15.32
CA PRO A 587 23.39 -10.77 -15.31
C PRO A 587 21.98 -10.56 -14.75
N LYS A 588 21.72 -9.43 -14.07
CA LYS A 588 20.39 -9.08 -13.57
C LYS A 588 19.48 -8.50 -14.66
N LEU A 589 20.07 -8.05 -15.77
CA LEU A 589 19.30 -7.54 -16.91
C LEU A 589 18.81 -8.72 -17.76
N VAL A 590 17.61 -9.19 -17.48
CA VAL A 590 16.97 -10.27 -18.23
C VAL A 590 16.30 -9.68 -19.47
N ALA A 591 16.40 -10.38 -20.60
CA ALA A 591 15.68 -10.02 -21.82
C ALA A 591 14.15 -10.15 -21.57
N PRO A 592 13.34 -9.11 -21.87
CA PRO A 592 11.89 -9.14 -21.68
C PRO A 592 11.18 -10.04 -22.71
#